data_519679810550968e35178cc1cd9d6c62
#
_entry.id   519679810550968e35178cc1cd9d6c62
#
_cell.length_a   1.000
_cell.length_b   1.000
_cell.length_c   1.000
_cell.angle_alpha   90.00
_cell.angle_beta   90.00
_cell.angle_gamma   90.00
#
_symmetry.space_group_name_H-M   'P 1'
#
loop_
_entity.id
_entity.type
_entity.pdbx_description
1 polymer ?
#
loop_
_entity_poly.entity_id
_entity_poly.type
_entity_poly.pdbx_seq_one_letter_code
_entity_poly.pdbx_strand_id
1 'polypeptide(L)'
;MAAFTEPTRRLTLRWGTYLGRYLAGLAYIAAGMVILLSSNTYALGFLLVGTIAHVAGWFLLPATGARRLIAFGPSLIASFLMLTGPQILFVMAAVLFGWLLVRERPLRSYVVLVFPIFSGVIMAYSFHSNQDEPVAFGIECVVVAASAWLARFLATTRKTP
;
A
#
# COMPACT_ATOMS: atom_id res chain seq x y z
N MET A 1 5.88 0.17 -30.27
CA MET A 1 4.98 0.30 -29.08
C MET A 1 5.67 1.21 -28.07
N ALA A 2 5.16 2.42 -27.83
CA ALA A 2 5.71 3.26 -26.76
C ALA A 2 5.31 2.66 -25.40
N ALA A 3 6.30 2.18 -24.64
CA ALA A 3 6.09 1.67 -23.30
C ALA A 3 5.60 2.82 -22.40
N PHE A 4 4.59 2.58 -21.58
CA PHE A 4 4.14 3.55 -20.58
C PHE A 4 5.31 3.89 -19.67
N THR A 5 5.80 5.13 -19.78
CA THR A 5 6.83 5.64 -18.89
C THR A 5 6.15 6.32 -17.71
N GLU A 6 6.41 5.82 -16.50
CA GLU A 6 5.83 6.42 -15.30
C GLU A 6 6.27 7.87 -15.15
N PRO A 7 5.34 8.83 -14.98
CA PRO A 7 5.67 10.24 -14.86
C PRO A 7 6.64 10.52 -13.70
N THR A 8 6.51 9.76 -12.61
CA THR A 8 7.36 9.89 -11.42
C THR A 8 8.84 9.56 -11.65
N ARG A 9 9.18 8.80 -12.71
CA ARG A 9 10.60 8.53 -13.07
C ARG A 9 11.34 9.75 -13.59
N ARG A 10 10.63 10.77 -14.06
CA ARG A 10 11.21 12.02 -14.59
C ARG A 10 11.42 13.07 -13.52
N LEU A 11 11.07 12.78 -12.27
CA LEU A 11 11.25 13.73 -11.17
C LEU A 11 12.73 13.96 -10.87
N THR A 12 13.11 15.22 -10.76
CA THR A 12 14.41 15.62 -10.24
C THR A 12 14.44 15.34 -8.74
N LEU A 13 15.26 14.36 -8.35
CA LEU A 13 15.38 13.99 -6.94
C LEU A 13 16.46 14.84 -6.28
N ARG A 14 16.16 15.38 -5.10
CA ARG A 14 17.15 16.15 -4.31
C ARG A 14 18.25 15.28 -3.71
N TRP A 15 18.00 13.97 -3.56
CA TRP A 15 18.94 12.99 -2.99
C TRP A 15 18.57 11.55 -3.39
N GLY A 16 19.56 10.69 -3.44
CA GLY A 16 19.39 9.26 -3.73
C GLY A 16 18.98 8.96 -5.18
N THR A 17 18.83 7.68 -5.47
CA THR A 17 18.33 7.19 -6.77
C THR A 17 16.82 6.97 -6.70
N TYR A 18 16.13 7.04 -7.85
CA TYR A 18 14.70 6.75 -7.94
C TYR A 18 14.35 5.37 -7.38
N LEU A 19 15.10 4.33 -7.80
CA LEU A 19 14.87 2.95 -7.38
C LEU A 19 15.14 2.78 -5.88
N GLY A 20 16.24 3.36 -5.38
CA GLY A 20 16.59 3.28 -3.96
C GLY A 20 15.50 3.88 -3.07
N ARG A 21 15.01 5.09 -3.40
CA ARG A 21 13.92 5.73 -2.67
C ARG A 21 12.61 4.97 -2.77
N TYR A 22 12.32 4.40 -3.94
CA TYR A 22 11.12 3.61 -4.17
C TYR A 22 11.11 2.35 -3.30
N LEU A 23 12.20 1.57 -3.34
CA LEU A 23 12.32 0.35 -2.55
C LEU A 23 12.36 0.65 -1.04
N ALA A 24 13.11 1.66 -0.63
CA ALA A 24 13.15 2.08 0.77
C ALA A 24 11.75 2.53 1.25
N GLY A 25 11.05 3.35 0.46
CA GLY A 25 9.69 3.77 0.79
C GLY A 25 8.73 2.61 0.99
N LEU A 26 8.72 1.64 0.05
CA LEU A 26 7.90 0.44 0.18
C LEU A 26 8.29 -0.41 1.40
N ALA A 27 9.60 -0.60 1.64
CA ALA A 27 10.08 -1.35 2.79
C ALA A 27 9.66 -0.71 4.11
N TYR A 28 9.76 0.62 4.23
CA TYR A 28 9.31 1.35 5.43
C TYR A 28 7.79 1.29 5.62
N ILE A 29 6.98 1.39 4.55
CA ILE A 29 5.53 1.23 4.63
C ILE A 29 5.18 -0.18 5.13
N ALA A 30 5.76 -1.21 4.52
CA ALA A 30 5.49 -2.60 4.88
C ALA A 30 5.97 -2.93 6.29
N ALA A 31 7.20 -2.56 6.64
CA ALA A 31 7.75 -2.76 7.98
C ALA A 31 6.93 -2.00 9.04
N GLY A 32 6.53 -0.75 8.74
CA GLY A 32 5.68 0.04 9.61
C GLY A 32 4.34 -0.64 9.89
N MET A 33 3.70 -1.22 8.88
CA MET A 33 2.45 -1.99 9.04
C MET A 33 2.68 -3.23 9.91
N VAL A 34 3.73 -4.01 9.64
CA VAL A 34 4.04 -5.22 10.44
C VAL A 34 4.29 -4.85 11.90
N ILE A 35 5.06 -3.78 12.17
CA ILE A 35 5.33 -3.30 13.52
C ILE A 35 4.03 -2.83 14.20
N LEU A 36 3.16 -2.11 13.49
CA LEU A 36 1.84 -1.70 14.00
C LEU A 36 1.01 -2.92 14.40
N LEU A 37 0.88 -3.91 13.53
CA LEU A 37 0.09 -5.13 13.79
C LEU A 37 0.70 -6.01 14.89
N SER A 38 2.00 -5.85 15.18
CA SER A 38 2.65 -6.52 16.31
C SER A 38 2.44 -5.82 17.66
N SER A 39 1.74 -4.68 17.67
CA SER A 39 1.47 -3.95 18.91
C SER A 39 0.41 -4.67 19.75
N ASN A 40 0.58 -4.55 21.07
CA ASN A 40 -0.39 -5.05 22.05
C ASN A 40 -0.34 -4.15 23.30
N THR A 41 -1.20 -4.42 24.28
CA THR A 41 -1.32 -3.63 25.51
C THR A 41 -0.02 -3.53 26.31
N TYR A 42 0.89 -4.49 26.17
CA TYR A 42 2.20 -4.51 26.83
C TYR A 42 3.32 -3.90 26.00
N ALA A 43 3.08 -3.67 24.72
CA ALA A 43 4.09 -3.21 23.75
C ALA A 43 3.58 -2.02 22.91
N LEU A 44 3.03 -1.02 23.60
CA LEU A 44 2.48 0.20 22.97
C LEU A 44 3.54 1.01 22.18
N GLY A 45 4.83 0.84 22.51
CA GLY A 45 5.91 1.46 21.75
C GLY A 45 5.93 1.07 20.27
N PHE A 46 5.42 -0.11 19.91
CA PHE A 46 5.29 -0.54 18.52
C PHE A 46 4.30 0.30 17.73
N LEU A 47 3.24 0.83 18.36
CA LEU A 47 2.34 1.78 17.71
C LEU A 47 3.09 3.03 17.25
N LEU A 48 3.92 3.58 18.11
CA LEU A 48 4.69 4.79 17.78
C LEU A 48 5.73 4.50 16.70
N VAL A 49 6.54 3.48 16.89
CA VAL A 49 7.61 3.12 15.93
C VAL A 49 7.02 2.73 14.57
N GLY A 50 5.99 1.90 14.56
CA GLY A 50 5.30 1.48 13.34
C GLY A 50 4.67 2.66 12.60
N THR A 51 4.02 3.57 13.33
CA THR A 51 3.45 4.81 12.74
C THR A 51 4.53 5.67 12.10
N ILE A 52 5.63 5.93 12.80
CA ILE A 52 6.74 6.74 12.28
C ILE A 52 7.33 6.09 11.04
N ALA A 53 7.58 4.76 11.07
CA ALA A 53 8.11 4.04 9.94
C ALA A 53 7.15 4.09 8.73
N HIS A 54 5.86 3.83 8.94
CA HIS A 54 4.84 3.87 7.90
C HIS A 54 4.75 5.24 7.23
N VAL A 55 4.67 6.30 8.02
CA VAL A 55 4.64 7.69 7.52
C VAL A 55 5.92 8.03 6.76
N ALA A 56 7.09 7.74 7.35
CA ALA A 56 8.38 7.97 6.71
C ALA A 56 8.47 7.28 5.34
N GLY A 57 7.93 6.06 5.22
CA GLY A 57 7.86 5.34 3.96
C GLY A 57 7.13 6.10 2.86
N TRP A 58 5.97 6.68 3.17
CA TRP A 58 5.21 7.51 2.22
C TRP A 58 5.99 8.77 1.79
N PHE A 59 6.72 9.41 2.70
CA PHE A 59 7.54 10.58 2.37
C PHE A 59 8.82 10.22 1.60
N LEU A 60 9.33 9.00 1.73
CA LEU A 60 10.45 8.49 0.96
C LEU A 60 10.07 8.23 -0.50
N LEU A 61 8.84 7.80 -0.78
CA LEU A 61 8.40 7.50 -2.14
C LEU A 61 8.57 8.71 -3.08
N PRO A 62 9.12 8.51 -4.29
CA PRO A 62 9.19 9.56 -5.30
C PRO A 62 7.77 9.89 -5.81
N ALA A 63 7.28 11.08 -5.49
CA ALA A 63 5.96 11.56 -5.89
C ALA A 63 5.96 13.07 -6.08
N THR A 64 4.99 13.57 -6.85
CA THR A 64 4.75 15.00 -7.08
C THR A 64 3.86 15.62 -6.01
N GLY A 65 4.20 16.82 -5.57
CA GLY A 65 3.35 17.71 -4.77
C GLY A 65 2.71 17.07 -3.53
N ALA A 66 1.44 17.41 -3.31
CA ALA A 66 0.65 17.00 -2.14
C ALA A 66 0.14 15.54 -2.19
N ARG A 67 0.38 14.79 -3.29
CA ARG A 67 -0.13 13.41 -3.45
C ARG A 67 0.31 12.47 -2.33
N ARG A 68 1.51 12.70 -1.76
CA ARG A 68 1.97 11.92 -0.59
C ARG A 68 1.08 12.15 0.62
N LEU A 69 0.66 13.41 0.84
CA LEU A 69 -0.23 13.78 1.95
C LEU A 69 -1.61 13.14 1.80
N ILE A 70 -2.13 13.10 0.58
CA ILE A 70 -3.42 12.46 0.28
C ILE A 70 -3.32 10.94 0.42
N ALA A 71 -2.18 10.35 0.08
CA ALA A 71 -2.01 8.89 0.11
C ALA A 71 -1.73 8.35 1.52
N PHE A 72 -0.90 9.04 2.31
CA PHE A 72 -0.53 8.51 3.63
C PHE A 72 -1.69 8.52 4.62
N GLY A 73 -2.56 9.53 4.59
CA GLY A 73 -3.69 9.65 5.52
C GLY A 73 -4.60 8.41 5.51
N PRO A 74 -5.27 8.09 4.39
CA PRO A 74 -6.09 6.88 4.29
C PRO A 74 -5.32 5.59 4.57
N SER A 75 -4.05 5.50 4.15
CA SER A 75 -3.21 4.34 4.40
C SER A 75 -2.91 4.15 5.89
N LEU A 76 -2.64 5.23 6.61
CA LEU A 76 -2.41 5.19 8.05
C LEU A 76 -3.67 4.83 8.81
N ILE A 77 -4.82 5.43 8.46
CA ILE A 77 -6.12 5.08 9.04
C ILE A 77 -6.42 3.61 8.82
N ALA A 78 -6.21 3.10 7.59
CA ALA A 78 -6.38 1.68 7.28
C ALA A 78 -5.50 0.79 8.16
N SER A 79 -4.23 1.17 8.36
CA SER A 79 -3.31 0.41 9.21
C SER A 79 -3.75 0.36 10.69
N PHE A 80 -4.33 1.45 11.21
CA PHE A 80 -4.90 1.44 12.56
C PHE A 80 -6.19 0.63 12.66
N LEU A 81 -7.06 0.71 11.66
CA LEU A 81 -8.28 -0.09 11.62
C LEU A 81 -7.97 -1.58 11.62
N MET A 82 -6.91 -2.02 10.95
CA MET A 82 -6.49 -3.42 10.93
C MET A 82 -6.10 -3.97 12.30
N LEU A 83 -5.80 -3.12 13.29
CA LEU A 83 -5.58 -3.58 14.68
C LEU A 83 -6.83 -4.18 15.34
N THR A 84 -8.00 -4.01 14.74
CA THR A 84 -9.26 -4.58 15.24
C THR A 84 -9.47 -6.03 14.81
N GLY A 85 -8.61 -6.58 13.96
CA GLY A 85 -8.62 -7.98 13.53
C GLY A 85 -8.88 -8.18 12.03
N PRO A 86 -8.94 -9.45 11.60
CA PRO A 86 -8.99 -9.82 10.18
C PRO A 86 -10.27 -9.38 9.45
N GLN A 87 -11.32 -8.99 10.20
CA GLN A 87 -12.62 -8.56 9.64
C GLN A 87 -12.54 -7.29 8.79
N ILE A 88 -11.45 -6.52 8.94
CA ILE A 88 -11.29 -5.22 8.26
C ILE A 88 -10.17 -5.24 7.21
N LEU A 89 -9.68 -6.40 6.80
CA LEU A 89 -8.57 -6.52 5.83
C LEU A 89 -8.86 -5.85 4.47
N PHE A 90 -10.14 -5.72 4.08
CA PHE A 90 -10.53 -4.99 2.86
C PHE A 90 -10.01 -3.54 2.82
N VAL A 91 -9.67 -2.95 3.98
CA VAL A 91 -9.08 -1.59 4.03
C VAL A 91 -7.68 -1.52 3.43
N MET A 92 -7.01 -2.65 3.17
CA MET A 92 -5.76 -2.72 2.40
C MET A 92 -5.90 -2.13 1.00
N ALA A 93 -7.12 -2.10 0.45
CA ALA A 93 -7.42 -1.38 -0.76
C ALA A 93 -7.06 0.12 -0.67
N ALA A 94 -7.15 0.75 0.51
CA ALA A 94 -6.77 2.15 0.70
C ALA A 94 -5.24 2.34 0.58
N VAL A 95 -4.45 1.38 1.03
CA VAL A 95 -2.98 1.38 0.87
C VAL A 95 -2.62 1.28 -0.61
N LEU A 96 -3.27 0.33 -1.32
CA LEU A 96 -3.10 0.17 -2.78
C LEU A 96 -3.56 1.42 -3.54
N PHE A 97 -4.70 2.00 -3.16
CA PHE A 97 -5.18 3.27 -3.73
C PHE A 97 -4.15 4.38 -3.59
N GLY A 98 -3.62 4.59 -2.38
CA GLY A 98 -2.56 5.57 -2.11
C GLY A 98 -1.33 5.33 -2.99
N TRP A 99 -0.92 4.07 -3.13
CA TRP A 99 0.20 3.71 -4.00
C TRP A 99 -0.08 4.02 -5.48
N LEU A 100 -1.27 3.71 -6.01
CA LEU A 100 -1.68 4.05 -7.38
C LEU A 100 -1.67 5.56 -7.61
N LEU A 101 -2.14 6.34 -6.63
CA LEU A 101 -2.20 7.79 -6.67
C LEU A 101 -0.79 8.42 -6.71
N VAL A 102 0.11 7.95 -5.85
CA VAL A 102 1.50 8.41 -5.79
C VAL A 102 2.24 8.09 -7.09
N ARG A 103 1.93 6.95 -7.72
CA ARG A 103 2.52 6.50 -8.98
C ARG A 103 1.89 7.13 -10.22
N GLU A 104 0.90 8.00 -10.07
CA GLU A 104 0.18 8.65 -11.17
C GLU A 104 -0.37 7.66 -12.20
N ARG A 105 -0.94 6.55 -11.70
CA ARG A 105 -1.51 5.52 -12.56
C ARG A 105 -2.77 6.03 -13.28
N PRO A 106 -3.01 5.63 -14.55
CA PRO A 106 -4.25 5.97 -15.26
C PRO A 106 -5.47 5.39 -14.53
N LEU A 107 -6.63 6.06 -14.65
CA LEU A 107 -7.87 5.67 -13.94
C LEU A 107 -8.25 4.21 -14.14
N ARG A 108 -8.02 3.64 -15.32
CA ARG A 108 -8.27 2.21 -15.59
C ARG A 108 -7.48 1.26 -14.69
N SER A 109 -6.33 1.69 -14.16
CA SER A 109 -5.56 0.87 -13.22
C SER A 109 -6.23 0.77 -11.85
N TYR A 110 -7.17 1.66 -11.52
CA TYR A 110 -7.88 1.63 -10.24
C TYR A 110 -8.94 0.53 -10.15
N VAL A 111 -9.31 -0.10 -11.27
CA VAL A 111 -10.20 -1.27 -11.26
C VAL A 111 -9.63 -2.41 -10.42
N VAL A 112 -8.30 -2.50 -10.29
CA VAL A 112 -7.66 -3.54 -9.49
C VAL A 112 -7.96 -3.45 -7.98
N LEU A 113 -8.48 -2.32 -7.49
CA LEU A 113 -8.90 -2.16 -6.09
C LEU A 113 -10.04 -3.12 -5.70
N VAL A 114 -10.78 -3.61 -6.69
CA VAL A 114 -11.83 -4.61 -6.48
C VAL A 114 -11.26 -5.89 -5.84
N PHE A 115 -10.04 -6.31 -6.22
CA PHE A 115 -9.47 -7.56 -5.71
C PHE A 115 -9.19 -7.52 -4.20
N PRO A 116 -8.45 -6.54 -3.63
CA PRO A 116 -8.24 -6.49 -2.18
C PRO A 116 -9.53 -6.19 -1.41
N ILE A 117 -10.53 -5.52 -2.01
CA ILE A 117 -11.84 -5.37 -1.35
C ILE A 117 -12.53 -6.73 -1.25
N PHE A 118 -12.63 -7.48 -2.35
CA PHE A 118 -13.29 -8.78 -2.35
C PHE A 118 -12.54 -9.82 -1.51
N SER A 119 -11.21 -9.91 -1.62
CA SER A 119 -10.43 -10.84 -0.80
C SER A 119 -10.54 -10.50 0.68
N GLY A 120 -10.45 -9.21 1.05
CA GLY A 120 -10.60 -8.78 2.44
C GLY A 120 -11.97 -9.10 3.01
N VAL A 121 -13.04 -8.96 2.23
CA VAL A 121 -14.40 -9.38 2.63
C VAL A 121 -14.46 -10.90 2.79
N ILE A 122 -13.90 -11.69 1.88
CA ILE A 122 -13.85 -13.15 2.00
C ILE A 122 -13.06 -13.54 3.27
N MET A 123 -11.93 -12.89 3.55
CA MET A 123 -11.14 -13.14 4.77
C MET A 123 -11.96 -12.82 6.03
N ALA A 124 -12.75 -11.74 6.02
CA ALA A 124 -13.61 -11.36 7.13
C ALA A 124 -14.65 -12.46 7.48
N TYR A 125 -15.14 -13.19 6.46
CA TYR A 125 -16.06 -14.31 6.66
C TYR A 125 -15.37 -15.65 6.96
N SER A 126 -14.10 -15.79 6.58
CA SER A 126 -13.37 -17.06 6.74
C SER A 126 -12.56 -17.13 8.03
N PHE A 127 -12.03 -15.99 8.48
CA PHE A 127 -11.16 -15.87 9.64
C PHE A 127 -11.82 -15.00 10.71
N HIS A 128 -12.14 -15.60 11.86
CA HIS A 128 -12.86 -14.94 12.95
C HIS A 128 -11.99 -14.73 14.20
N SER A 129 -10.84 -15.39 14.24
CA SER A 129 -9.93 -15.35 15.37
C SER A 129 -8.73 -14.43 15.09
N ASN A 130 -8.30 -13.69 16.11
CA ASN A 130 -7.06 -12.91 16.04
C ASN A 130 -5.82 -13.81 15.84
N GLN A 131 -5.91 -15.11 16.14
CA GLN A 131 -4.83 -16.05 15.88
C GLN A 131 -4.62 -16.30 14.37
N ASP A 132 -5.66 -16.14 13.58
CA ASP A 132 -5.64 -16.31 12.13
C ASP A 132 -5.18 -15.02 11.38
N GLU A 133 -5.09 -13.91 12.11
CA GLU A 133 -4.77 -12.59 11.53
C GLU A 133 -3.46 -12.59 10.72
N PRO A 134 -2.33 -13.19 11.18
CA PRO A 134 -1.10 -13.20 10.39
C PRO A 134 -1.25 -13.94 9.06
N VAL A 135 -2.04 -15.01 9.01
CA VAL A 135 -2.30 -15.80 7.81
C VAL A 135 -3.17 -15.00 6.85
N ALA A 136 -4.28 -14.46 7.34
CA ALA A 136 -5.21 -13.64 6.56
C ALA A 136 -4.50 -12.39 6.00
N PHE A 137 -3.70 -11.71 6.82
CA PHE A 137 -2.88 -10.58 6.40
C PHE A 137 -1.86 -10.98 5.33
N GLY A 138 -1.19 -12.12 5.49
CA GLY A 138 -0.23 -12.64 4.50
C GLY A 138 -0.90 -12.88 3.13
N ILE A 139 -2.08 -13.49 3.11
CA ILE A 139 -2.85 -13.72 1.89
C ILE A 139 -3.22 -12.37 1.26
N GLU A 140 -3.72 -11.42 2.05
CA GLU A 140 -4.11 -10.11 1.55
C GLU A 140 -2.93 -9.32 0.98
N CYS A 141 -1.74 -9.41 1.59
CA CYS A 141 -0.51 -8.83 1.05
C CYS A 141 -0.17 -9.39 -0.35
N VAL A 142 -0.36 -10.70 -0.57
CA VAL A 142 -0.16 -11.32 -1.89
C VAL A 142 -1.17 -10.78 -2.89
N VAL A 143 -2.43 -10.65 -2.51
CA VAL A 143 -3.50 -10.09 -3.38
C VAL A 143 -3.19 -8.64 -3.74
N VAL A 144 -2.78 -7.82 -2.78
CA VAL A 144 -2.38 -6.42 -3.01
C VAL A 144 -1.18 -6.35 -3.96
N ALA A 145 -0.16 -7.18 -3.76
CA ALA A 145 1.01 -7.22 -4.63
C ALA A 145 0.65 -7.65 -6.07
N ALA A 146 -0.17 -8.68 -6.23
CA ALA A 146 -0.67 -9.13 -7.53
C ALA A 146 -1.51 -8.04 -8.21
N SER A 147 -2.38 -7.36 -7.45
CA SER A 147 -3.19 -6.24 -7.92
C SER A 147 -2.33 -5.06 -8.38
N ALA A 148 -1.27 -4.73 -7.64
CA ALA A 148 -0.32 -3.69 -8.04
C ALA A 148 0.41 -4.06 -9.34
N TRP A 149 0.72 -5.34 -9.54
CA TRP A 149 1.33 -5.85 -10.77
C TRP A 149 0.37 -5.77 -11.96
N LEU A 150 -0.88 -6.18 -11.76
CA LEU A 150 -1.94 -6.08 -12.76
C LEU A 150 -2.22 -4.61 -13.14
N ALA A 151 -2.22 -3.69 -12.16
CA ALA A 151 -2.34 -2.26 -12.40
C ALA A 151 -1.23 -1.73 -13.32
N ARG A 152 0.01 -2.25 -13.17
CA ARG A 152 1.12 -1.93 -14.07
C ARG A 152 0.84 -2.44 -15.48
N PHE A 153 0.37 -3.67 -15.62
CA PHE A 153 0.05 -4.26 -16.92
C PHE A 153 -1.05 -3.45 -17.63
N LEU A 154 -2.14 -3.13 -16.93
CA LEU A 154 -3.22 -2.31 -17.47
C LEU A 154 -2.75 -0.90 -17.88
N ALA A 155 -1.73 -0.34 -17.20
CA ALA A 155 -1.17 0.94 -17.59
C ALA A 155 -0.39 0.87 -18.91
N THR A 156 0.23 -0.27 -19.25
CA THR A 156 1.07 -0.44 -20.44
C THR A 156 0.31 -0.83 -21.70
N THR A 157 -0.90 -1.36 -21.58
CA THR A 157 -1.68 -1.91 -22.71
C THR A 157 -2.36 -0.85 -23.58
N ARG A 158 -2.03 0.43 -23.49
CA ARG A 158 -2.60 1.46 -24.35
C ARG A 158 -2.03 1.32 -25.77
N LYS A 159 -2.85 0.85 -26.74
CA LYS A 159 -2.70 1.24 -28.13
C LYS A 159 -3.08 2.72 -28.22
N THR A 160 -2.13 3.62 -28.44
CA THR A 160 -2.44 4.95 -28.98
C THR A 160 -3.01 4.75 -30.38
N PRO A 161 -4.15 5.40 -30.70
CA PRO A 161 -4.64 5.43 -32.06
C PRO A 161 -3.63 6.09 -32.99
#